data_77def93d6ccbb1f2167f0e26ad121a5c
#
_entry.id   77def93d6ccbb1f2167f0e26ad121a5c
#
_cell.length_a   1.000
_cell.length_b   1.000
_cell.length_c   1.000
_cell.angle_alpha   90.00
_cell.angle_beta   90.00
_cell.angle_gamma   90.00
#
_symmetry.space_group_name_H-M   'P 1'
#
loop_
_entity.id
_entity.type
_entity.pdbx_description
1 polymer ?
#
loop_
_entity_poly.entity_id
_entity_poly.type
_entity_poly.pdbx_seq_one_letter_code
_entity_poly.pdbx_strand_id
1 'polypeptide(L)'
;MKTLPIKLTVIVCTLLWASASLAQSFKFVALGDMPYKLPEDFVRFERLIGEINRLNPRFSIFIGDTKSGSTPCSDEYNVVTKNYFNQFKAPLIYSVGDNEWTDCRRPLAGSYDPLERLQNIRKTFFPSRMSLGKTPLQLTRQADVDSQYSQYVENSFWVVNNYLFVNLHIPGSNNNFERDDSAIQEYYERNRANLSWIDNAFTLASGKKYAGIIFSYQADMFYKPGQATEADSGYRDTLKALSKQSQEFRKPVLLIHGDSHRLIIDQPLRTVDQKYILENVLRVQVMGAEQVQAIEIQVNPTVVEPFSFTPILIRENMNATKD
;
A
#
# COMPACT_ATOMS: atom_id res chain seq x y z
N MET A 1 -11.10 -71.81 46.90
CA MET A 1 -10.64 -70.45 46.89
C MET A 1 -10.45 -70.02 45.39
N LYS A 2 -11.32 -69.21 44.88
CA LYS A 2 -11.26 -68.73 43.46
C LYS A 2 -10.70 -67.31 43.49
N THR A 3 -9.51 -67.12 42.91
CA THR A 3 -8.83 -65.86 42.77
C THR A 3 -9.42 -65.08 41.55
N LEU A 4 -9.96 -63.89 41.80
CA LEU A 4 -10.48 -63.00 40.76
C LEU A 4 -9.36 -62.14 40.19
N PRO A 5 -9.19 -61.99 38.85
CA PRO A 5 -8.15 -61.14 38.30
C PRO A 5 -8.58 -59.68 38.31
N ILE A 6 -7.79 -58.80 38.89
CA ILE A 6 -7.96 -57.33 38.85
C ILE A 6 -7.52 -56.84 37.47
N LYS A 7 -8.47 -56.33 36.67
CA LYS A 7 -8.17 -55.63 35.42
C LYS A 7 -7.75 -54.17 35.72
N LEU A 8 -6.49 -53.90 35.50
CA LEU A 8 -5.91 -52.55 35.59
C LEU A 8 -6.23 -51.78 34.28
N THR A 9 -7.19 -50.85 34.31
CA THR A 9 -7.50 -49.98 33.19
C THR A 9 -6.54 -48.79 33.22
N VAL A 10 -5.58 -48.77 32.30
CA VAL A 10 -4.68 -47.61 32.10
C VAL A 10 -5.41 -46.58 31.27
N ILE A 11 -5.82 -45.47 31.88
CA ILE A 11 -6.35 -44.29 31.19
C ILE A 11 -5.16 -43.50 30.66
N VAL A 12 -4.91 -43.56 29.33
CA VAL A 12 -3.95 -42.70 28.64
C VAL A 12 -4.59 -41.37 28.41
N CYS A 13 -4.35 -40.37 29.26
CA CYS A 13 -4.67 -38.98 28.99
C CYS A 13 -3.74 -38.42 27.91
N THR A 14 -4.18 -38.43 26.65
CA THR A 14 -3.54 -37.66 25.57
C THR A 14 -3.77 -36.18 25.80
N LEU A 15 -2.80 -35.48 26.37
CA LEU A 15 -2.72 -34.03 26.40
C LEU A 15 -2.55 -33.52 24.97
N LEU A 16 -3.64 -33.09 24.34
CA LEU A 16 -3.59 -32.30 23.11
C LEU A 16 -2.97 -30.94 23.45
N TRP A 17 -1.69 -30.81 23.26
CA TRP A 17 -1.04 -29.49 23.22
C TRP A 17 -1.53 -28.77 21.98
N ALA A 18 -2.53 -27.92 22.14
CA ALA A 18 -2.85 -26.90 21.16
C ALA A 18 -1.62 -25.96 21.12
N SER A 19 -0.73 -26.18 20.15
CA SER A 19 0.33 -25.24 19.83
C SER A 19 -0.34 -23.95 19.41
N ALA A 20 -0.56 -23.01 20.32
CA ALA A 20 -0.85 -21.64 19.97
C ALA A 20 0.35 -21.16 19.15
N SER A 21 0.22 -21.15 17.83
CA SER A 21 1.19 -20.51 16.95
C SER A 21 1.19 -19.05 17.35
N LEU A 22 2.15 -18.66 18.19
CA LEU A 22 2.40 -17.24 18.47
C LEU A 22 2.67 -16.60 17.12
N ALA A 23 1.81 -15.69 16.72
CA ALA A 23 1.94 -14.98 15.46
C ALA A 23 3.31 -14.28 15.47
N GLN A 24 4.22 -14.75 14.61
CA GLN A 24 5.59 -14.26 14.55
C GLN A 24 5.62 -12.82 13.99
N SER A 25 6.45 -11.96 14.58
CA SER A 25 6.70 -10.64 14.03
C SER A 25 7.33 -10.75 12.62
N PHE A 26 7.02 -9.81 11.77
CA PHE A 26 7.59 -9.73 10.41
C PHE A 26 7.85 -8.29 10.02
N LYS A 27 8.66 -8.11 8.98
CA LYS A 27 9.06 -6.81 8.47
C LYS A 27 8.75 -6.70 6.99
N PHE A 28 8.36 -5.52 6.56
CA PHE A 28 8.23 -5.14 5.16
C PHE A 28 8.75 -3.73 4.96
N VAL A 29 8.95 -3.31 3.71
CA VAL A 29 9.49 -1.99 3.37
C VAL A 29 8.48 -1.21 2.57
N ALA A 30 8.32 0.09 2.86
CA ALA A 30 7.57 1.03 2.04
C ALA A 30 8.50 2.11 1.49
N LEU A 31 8.32 2.46 0.21
CA LEU A 31 9.03 3.50 -0.52
C LEU A 31 8.16 4.00 -1.67
N GLY A 32 8.46 5.16 -2.23
CA GLY A 32 7.72 5.73 -3.37
C GLY A 32 8.27 7.08 -3.77
N ASP A 33 7.60 7.78 -4.68
CA ASP A 33 7.94 9.14 -5.12
C ASP A 33 9.41 9.27 -5.58
N MET A 34 9.89 8.29 -6.36
CA MET A 34 11.27 8.22 -6.87
C MET A 34 11.39 7.26 -8.06
N PRO A 35 12.42 7.42 -8.94
CA PRO A 35 13.45 8.45 -9.03
C PRO A 35 12.94 9.70 -9.75
N TYR A 36 13.30 10.92 -9.31
CA TYR A 36 12.80 12.17 -9.90
C TYR A 36 13.86 12.93 -10.71
N LYS A 37 15.08 13.04 -10.21
CA LYS A 37 16.20 13.68 -10.91
C LYS A 37 16.95 12.65 -11.77
N LEU A 38 16.68 12.66 -13.06
CA LEU A 38 17.23 11.68 -13.99
C LEU A 38 18.41 12.28 -14.77
N PRO A 39 19.50 11.52 -15.01
CA PRO A 39 19.69 10.08 -14.69
C PRO A 39 20.24 9.80 -13.27
N GLU A 40 20.59 10.82 -12.47
CA GLU A 40 21.35 10.70 -11.22
C GLU A 40 20.62 9.81 -10.20
N ASP A 41 19.31 9.94 -10.10
CA ASP A 41 18.51 9.18 -9.16
C ASP A 41 18.41 7.69 -9.49
N PHE A 42 18.71 7.27 -10.72
CA PHE A 42 18.79 5.84 -11.03
C PHE A 42 19.87 5.14 -10.21
N VAL A 43 21.05 5.75 -10.07
CA VAL A 43 22.14 5.20 -9.25
C VAL A 43 21.76 5.17 -7.77
N ARG A 44 21.07 6.20 -7.29
CA ARG A 44 20.56 6.26 -5.90
C ARG A 44 19.49 5.20 -5.65
N PHE A 45 18.61 4.98 -6.62
CA PHE A 45 17.56 3.96 -6.54
C PHE A 45 18.14 2.54 -6.58
N GLU A 46 19.15 2.29 -7.40
CA GLU A 46 19.86 1.00 -7.40
C GLU A 46 20.51 0.69 -6.05
N ARG A 47 21.16 1.68 -5.42
CA ARG A 47 21.70 1.50 -4.06
C ARG A 47 20.60 1.17 -3.06
N LEU A 48 19.47 1.86 -3.13
CA LEU A 48 18.33 1.61 -2.25
C LEU A 48 17.76 0.21 -2.44
N ILE A 49 17.58 -0.24 -3.68
CA ILE A 49 17.16 -1.61 -4.01
C ILE A 49 18.17 -2.62 -3.45
N GLY A 50 19.48 -2.35 -3.60
CA GLY A 50 20.55 -3.18 -3.05
C GLY A 50 20.44 -3.34 -1.53
N GLU A 51 20.20 -2.24 -0.81
CA GLU A 51 20.04 -2.25 0.65
C GLU A 51 18.76 -2.98 1.08
N ILE A 52 17.63 -2.71 0.43
CA ILE A 52 16.38 -3.43 0.68
C ILE A 52 16.56 -4.94 0.45
N ASN A 53 17.25 -5.32 -0.61
CA ASN A 53 17.56 -6.72 -0.90
C ASN A 53 18.47 -7.38 0.15
N ARG A 54 19.35 -6.59 0.81
CA ARG A 54 20.20 -7.05 1.93
C ARG A 54 19.40 -7.24 3.21
N LEU A 55 18.45 -6.35 3.48
CA LEU A 55 17.53 -6.44 4.63
C LEU A 55 16.56 -7.62 4.52
N ASN A 56 16.33 -8.12 3.30
CA ASN A 56 15.49 -9.27 3.01
C ASN A 56 14.08 -9.19 3.66
N PRO A 57 13.30 -8.14 3.40
CA PRO A 57 11.96 -7.98 3.93
C PRO A 57 11.02 -9.08 3.43
N ARG A 58 9.88 -9.28 4.10
CA ARG A 58 8.85 -10.22 3.65
C ARG A 58 8.31 -9.85 2.27
N PHE A 59 8.18 -8.56 1.99
CA PHE A 59 7.83 -7.92 0.72
C PHE A 59 8.13 -6.43 0.81
N SER A 60 8.01 -5.72 -0.32
CA SER A 60 8.06 -4.25 -0.36
C SER A 60 6.79 -3.70 -1.00
N ILE A 61 6.42 -2.46 -0.63
CA ILE A 61 5.31 -1.70 -1.24
C ILE A 61 5.91 -0.44 -1.85
N PHE A 62 5.74 -0.26 -3.15
CA PHE A 62 6.09 0.98 -3.85
C PHE A 62 4.83 1.85 -4.00
N ILE A 63 4.88 3.02 -3.36
CA ILE A 63 3.73 3.93 -3.19
C ILE A 63 3.64 4.95 -4.34
N GLY A 64 3.63 4.50 -5.58
CA GLY A 64 3.43 5.36 -6.73
C GLY A 64 4.53 6.38 -7.00
N ASP A 65 4.29 7.19 -8.00
CA ASP A 65 5.18 8.25 -8.49
C ASP A 65 6.58 7.74 -8.82
N THR A 66 6.62 6.87 -9.83
CA THR A 66 7.86 6.27 -10.36
C THR A 66 8.73 7.27 -11.12
N LYS A 67 8.27 8.51 -11.26
CA LYS A 67 8.93 9.63 -11.93
C LYS A 67 8.34 10.95 -11.45
N SER A 68 9.02 12.06 -11.73
CA SER A 68 8.44 13.38 -11.50
C SER A 68 7.29 13.70 -12.46
N GLY A 69 6.37 14.58 -12.08
CA GLY A 69 5.27 15.04 -12.92
C GLY A 69 5.69 15.79 -14.19
N SER A 70 6.99 16.03 -14.41
CA SER A 70 7.58 16.63 -15.62
C SER A 70 8.39 15.66 -16.46
N THR A 71 8.62 14.45 -16.01
CA THR A 71 9.29 13.41 -16.83
C THR A 71 8.28 12.82 -17.81
N PRO A 72 8.65 12.60 -19.11
CA PRO A 72 7.75 12.03 -20.10
C PRO A 72 7.15 10.68 -19.69
N CYS A 73 5.87 10.50 -19.93
CA CYS A 73 5.12 9.26 -19.65
C CYS A 73 5.25 8.27 -20.83
N SER A 74 6.46 8.01 -21.31
CA SER A 74 6.65 7.14 -22.46
C SER A 74 6.55 5.66 -22.08
N ASP A 75 6.29 4.82 -23.08
CA ASP A 75 6.27 3.36 -22.90
C ASP A 75 7.65 2.83 -22.52
N GLU A 76 8.71 3.43 -23.08
CA GLU A 76 10.10 3.08 -22.76
C GLU A 76 10.39 3.34 -21.28
N TYR A 77 9.88 4.45 -20.71
CA TYR A 77 10.05 4.74 -19.29
C TYR A 77 9.36 3.69 -18.41
N ASN A 78 8.16 3.26 -18.78
CA ASN A 78 7.46 2.19 -18.07
C ASN A 78 8.23 0.85 -18.13
N VAL A 79 8.91 0.55 -19.24
CA VAL A 79 9.79 -0.63 -19.36
C VAL A 79 10.99 -0.49 -18.43
N VAL A 80 11.64 0.67 -18.38
CA VAL A 80 12.78 0.95 -17.48
C VAL A 80 12.33 0.78 -16.02
N THR A 81 11.21 1.38 -15.63
CA THR A 81 10.64 1.25 -14.27
C THR A 81 10.37 -0.21 -13.90
N LYS A 82 9.76 -0.97 -14.82
CA LYS A 82 9.49 -2.40 -14.60
C LYS A 82 10.77 -3.20 -14.40
N ASN A 83 11.83 -2.86 -15.13
CA ASN A 83 13.13 -3.51 -14.98
C ASN A 83 13.74 -3.23 -13.59
N TYR A 84 13.60 -2.01 -13.04
CA TYR A 84 13.99 -1.71 -11.68
C TYR A 84 13.14 -2.48 -10.65
N PHE A 85 11.83 -2.54 -10.82
CA PHE A 85 10.94 -3.29 -9.95
C PHE A 85 11.28 -4.79 -9.92
N ASN A 86 11.72 -5.35 -11.03
CA ASN A 86 12.18 -6.74 -11.12
C ASN A 86 13.57 -6.99 -10.49
N GLN A 87 14.26 -5.96 -9.98
CA GLN A 87 15.51 -6.15 -9.23
C GLN A 87 15.26 -6.42 -7.74
N PHE A 88 14.08 -6.12 -7.20
CA PHE A 88 13.72 -6.51 -5.84
C PHE A 88 13.70 -8.04 -5.74
N LYS A 89 14.43 -8.60 -4.75
CA LYS A 89 14.46 -10.07 -4.52
C LYS A 89 13.13 -10.57 -3.97
N ALA A 90 12.58 -9.85 -2.99
CA ALA A 90 11.27 -10.13 -2.40
C ALA A 90 10.12 -9.63 -3.30
N PRO A 91 8.86 -10.02 -3.03
CA PRO A 91 7.71 -9.48 -3.74
C PRO A 91 7.66 -7.97 -3.64
N LEU A 92 7.27 -7.29 -4.73
CA LEU A 92 7.00 -5.85 -4.76
C LEU A 92 5.56 -5.60 -5.16
N ILE A 93 4.79 -4.96 -4.28
CA ILE A 93 3.44 -4.49 -4.56
C ILE A 93 3.55 -3.03 -5.01
N TYR A 94 2.80 -2.65 -6.03
CA TYR A 94 2.84 -1.31 -6.61
C TYR A 94 1.48 -0.63 -6.49
N SER A 95 1.45 0.54 -5.86
CA SER A 95 0.33 1.49 -5.91
C SER A 95 0.58 2.48 -7.05
N VAL A 96 -0.44 2.80 -7.84
CA VAL A 96 -0.31 3.74 -8.97
C VAL A 96 -0.43 5.17 -8.44
N GLY A 97 0.52 6.04 -8.81
CA GLY A 97 0.51 7.46 -8.50
C GLY A 97 -0.12 8.32 -9.61
N ASP A 98 -0.18 9.62 -9.40
CA ASP A 98 -0.72 10.57 -10.38
C ASP A 98 0.30 10.92 -11.47
N ASN A 99 1.59 10.93 -11.16
CA ASN A 99 2.63 11.24 -12.13
C ASN A 99 2.72 10.24 -13.27
N GLU A 100 2.26 9.02 -13.09
CA GLU A 100 2.27 7.98 -14.13
C GLU A 100 1.17 8.14 -15.17
N TRP A 101 0.07 8.87 -14.85
CA TRP A 101 -1.06 8.96 -15.77
C TRP A 101 -1.82 10.28 -15.72
N THR A 102 -2.38 10.76 -14.59
CA THR A 102 -3.18 11.99 -14.56
C THR A 102 -2.37 13.19 -15.03
N ASP A 103 -1.11 13.26 -14.65
CA ASP A 103 -0.18 14.34 -14.95
C ASP A 103 0.48 14.23 -16.31
N CYS A 104 0.32 13.11 -17.00
CA CYS A 104 0.88 12.89 -18.33
C CYS A 104 0.37 13.85 -19.41
N ARG A 105 -0.77 14.52 -19.17
CA ARG A 105 -1.30 15.59 -20.01
C ARG A 105 -0.42 16.87 -20.04
N ARG A 106 0.44 17.03 -19.02
CA ARG A 106 1.31 18.20 -18.92
C ARG A 106 2.30 18.24 -20.10
N PRO A 107 2.61 19.44 -20.67
CA PRO A 107 3.53 19.53 -21.80
C PRO A 107 4.89 18.86 -21.55
N LEU A 108 5.48 19.09 -20.37
CA LEU A 108 6.76 18.48 -20.01
C LEU A 108 6.68 16.97 -19.83
N ALA A 109 5.51 16.45 -19.45
CA ALA A 109 5.26 15.02 -19.35
C ALA A 109 4.93 14.35 -20.70
N GLY A 110 4.89 15.12 -21.80
CA GLY A 110 4.70 14.63 -23.15
C GLY A 110 3.30 14.80 -23.73
N SER A 111 2.39 15.46 -23.02
CA SER A 111 1.00 15.74 -23.47
C SER A 111 0.22 14.47 -23.87
N TYR A 112 0.40 13.38 -23.14
CA TYR A 112 -0.32 12.13 -23.38
C TYR A 112 -1.76 12.19 -22.83
N ASP A 113 -2.65 11.37 -23.39
CA ASP A 113 -3.96 11.13 -22.83
C ASP A 113 -3.84 10.34 -21.50
N PRO A 114 -4.33 10.88 -20.37
CA PRO A 114 -4.24 10.21 -19.08
C PRO A 114 -4.92 8.84 -19.03
N LEU A 115 -6.07 8.69 -19.68
CA LEU A 115 -6.80 7.42 -19.63
C LEU A 115 -6.10 6.34 -20.46
N GLU A 116 -5.50 6.73 -21.58
CA GLU A 116 -4.66 5.81 -22.36
C GLU A 116 -3.42 5.41 -21.54
N ARG A 117 -2.75 6.35 -20.83
CA ARG A 117 -1.63 6.03 -19.96
C ARG A 117 -2.02 5.08 -18.83
N LEU A 118 -3.17 5.28 -18.21
CA LEU A 118 -3.69 4.37 -17.19
C LEU A 118 -3.86 2.95 -17.75
N GLN A 119 -4.39 2.80 -18.98
CA GLN A 119 -4.48 1.49 -19.62
C GLN A 119 -3.11 0.86 -19.90
N ASN A 120 -2.13 1.67 -20.32
CA ASN A 120 -0.76 1.21 -20.50
C ASN A 120 -0.14 0.71 -19.20
N ILE A 121 -0.32 1.44 -18.08
CA ILE A 121 0.12 1.02 -16.75
C ILE A 121 -0.51 -0.31 -16.34
N ARG A 122 -1.82 -0.44 -16.49
CA ARG A 122 -2.55 -1.69 -16.18
C ARG A 122 -1.98 -2.87 -16.95
N LYS A 123 -1.75 -2.70 -18.25
CA LYS A 123 -1.15 -3.72 -19.11
C LYS A 123 0.30 -4.05 -18.74
N THR A 124 1.08 -3.03 -18.37
CA THR A 124 2.51 -3.19 -18.10
C THR A 124 2.79 -3.82 -16.75
N PHE A 125 2.13 -3.32 -15.69
CA PHE A 125 2.46 -3.68 -14.31
C PHE A 125 1.51 -4.69 -13.69
N PHE A 126 0.28 -4.84 -14.21
CA PHE A 126 -0.75 -5.72 -13.65
C PHE A 126 -1.29 -6.77 -14.63
N PRO A 127 -0.44 -7.43 -15.46
CA PRO A 127 -0.90 -8.40 -16.47
C PRO A 127 -1.49 -9.67 -15.84
N SER A 128 -1.22 -9.91 -14.56
CA SER A 128 -1.72 -11.06 -13.80
C SER A 128 -1.93 -10.69 -12.33
N ARG A 129 -2.41 -11.65 -11.54
CA ARG A 129 -2.54 -11.49 -10.08
C ARG A 129 -1.24 -11.66 -9.28
N MET A 130 -0.12 -11.77 -9.96
CA MET A 130 1.20 -11.86 -9.29
C MET A 130 1.75 -10.46 -9.05
N SER A 131 2.34 -10.23 -7.89
CA SER A 131 3.13 -9.03 -7.62
C SER A 131 4.35 -8.96 -8.52
N LEU A 132 5.03 -7.83 -8.51
CA LEU A 132 6.34 -7.65 -9.12
C LEU A 132 7.44 -8.22 -8.21
N GLY A 133 8.72 -8.06 -8.61
CA GLY A 133 9.87 -8.63 -7.91
C GLY A 133 10.24 -10.01 -8.41
N LYS A 134 11.42 -10.51 -7.97
CA LYS A 134 11.96 -11.82 -8.43
C LYS A 134 11.22 -13.03 -7.86
N THR A 135 10.66 -12.88 -6.65
CA THR A 135 9.85 -13.93 -6.00
C THR A 135 8.43 -13.42 -5.80
N PRO A 136 7.61 -13.38 -6.87
CA PRO A 136 6.31 -12.74 -6.80
C PRO A 136 5.35 -13.44 -5.84
N LEU A 137 4.50 -12.63 -5.19
CA LEU A 137 3.41 -13.06 -4.32
C LEU A 137 2.10 -13.08 -5.10
N GLN A 138 1.27 -14.09 -4.90
CA GLN A 138 -0.08 -14.10 -5.45
C GLN A 138 -0.98 -13.16 -4.64
N LEU A 139 -1.63 -12.22 -5.33
CA LEU A 139 -2.59 -11.26 -4.76
C LEU A 139 -4.02 -11.66 -5.14
N THR A 140 -4.98 -11.23 -4.35
CA THR A 140 -6.40 -11.24 -4.73
C THR A 140 -6.75 -9.86 -5.27
N ARG A 141 -7.00 -9.74 -6.57
CA ARG A 141 -7.37 -8.47 -7.20
C ARG A 141 -8.88 -8.27 -7.14
N GLN A 142 -9.33 -7.02 -7.02
CA GLN A 142 -10.73 -6.68 -7.10
C GLN A 142 -11.35 -7.18 -8.41
N ALA A 143 -10.64 -7.01 -9.52
CA ALA A 143 -11.05 -7.45 -10.85
C ALA A 143 -11.33 -8.96 -10.97
N ASP A 144 -10.69 -9.78 -10.12
CA ASP A 144 -10.83 -11.24 -10.16
C ASP A 144 -11.99 -11.76 -9.31
N VAL A 145 -12.47 -10.96 -8.34
CA VAL A 145 -13.48 -11.40 -7.36
C VAL A 145 -14.78 -10.61 -7.43
N ASP A 146 -14.79 -9.48 -8.15
CA ASP A 146 -15.97 -8.64 -8.33
C ASP A 146 -16.12 -8.27 -9.82
N SER A 147 -17.05 -8.92 -10.51
CA SER A 147 -17.27 -8.73 -11.95
C SER A 147 -17.70 -7.30 -12.31
N GLN A 148 -18.33 -6.56 -11.38
CA GLN A 148 -18.70 -5.15 -11.56
C GLN A 148 -17.47 -4.27 -11.70
N TYR A 149 -16.35 -4.66 -11.09
CA TYR A 149 -15.10 -3.90 -11.05
C TYR A 149 -13.94 -4.60 -11.77
N SER A 150 -14.25 -5.36 -12.81
CA SER A 150 -13.29 -6.18 -13.57
C SER A 150 -12.15 -5.40 -14.24
N GLN A 151 -12.27 -4.07 -14.38
CA GLN A 151 -11.20 -3.22 -14.92
C GLN A 151 -10.16 -2.77 -13.89
N TYR A 152 -10.44 -2.88 -12.56
CA TYR A 152 -9.55 -2.39 -11.50
C TYR A 152 -8.57 -3.48 -11.05
N VAL A 153 -7.64 -3.82 -11.94
CA VAL A 153 -6.62 -4.86 -11.75
C VAL A 153 -5.54 -4.46 -10.75
N GLU A 154 -5.40 -3.17 -10.48
CA GLU A 154 -4.44 -2.57 -9.55
C GLU A 154 -4.89 -2.62 -8.08
N ASN A 155 -6.22 -2.68 -7.83
CA ASN A 155 -6.75 -2.87 -6.49
C ASN A 155 -6.59 -4.34 -6.06
N SER A 156 -5.94 -4.57 -4.94
CA SER A 156 -5.66 -5.92 -4.49
C SER A 156 -5.58 -6.05 -2.98
N PHE A 157 -5.66 -7.27 -2.46
CA PHE A 157 -5.31 -7.58 -1.08
C PHE A 157 -4.53 -8.90 -0.96
N TRP A 158 -3.83 -9.03 0.16
CA TRP A 158 -3.14 -10.25 0.58
C TRP A 158 -3.08 -10.33 2.11
N VAL A 159 -2.71 -11.48 2.66
CA VAL A 159 -2.67 -11.69 4.10
C VAL A 159 -1.28 -12.17 4.51
N VAL A 160 -0.73 -11.57 5.55
CA VAL A 160 0.51 -12.02 6.20
C VAL A 160 0.30 -12.05 7.71
N ASN A 161 0.57 -13.19 8.33
CA ASN A 161 0.53 -13.37 9.80
C ASN A 161 -0.71 -12.76 10.48
N ASN A 162 -1.89 -13.03 9.90
CA ASN A 162 -3.19 -12.56 10.40
C ASN A 162 -3.43 -11.05 10.28
N TYR A 163 -2.67 -10.33 9.44
CA TYR A 163 -2.93 -8.95 9.01
C TYR A 163 -3.37 -8.92 7.55
N LEU A 164 -4.41 -8.15 7.27
CA LEU A 164 -4.90 -7.91 5.90
C LEU A 164 -4.20 -6.68 5.33
N PHE A 165 -3.55 -6.83 4.19
CA PHE A 165 -2.97 -5.76 3.39
C PHE A 165 -3.88 -5.45 2.21
N VAL A 166 -4.12 -4.18 1.95
CA VAL A 166 -5.05 -3.70 0.91
C VAL A 166 -4.38 -2.60 0.11
N ASN A 167 -4.20 -2.84 -1.18
CA ASN A 167 -3.71 -1.82 -2.11
C ASN A 167 -4.89 -1.17 -2.83
N LEU A 168 -4.91 0.17 -2.86
CA LEU A 168 -5.95 1.00 -3.46
C LEU A 168 -5.35 1.95 -4.50
N HIS A 169 -6.05 2.16 -5.58
CA HIS A 169 -5.69 3.17 -6.57
C HIS A 169 -6.34 4.51 -6.20
N ILE A 170 -5.65 5.27 -5.36
CA ILE A 170 -6.02 6.63 -4.96
C ILE A 170 -4.82 7.53 -5.24
N PRO A 171 -4.75 8.18 -6.42
CA PRO A 171 -3.63 9.03 -6.81
C PRO A 171 -3.75 10.44 -6.24
N GLY A 172 -2.64 11.19 -6.25
CA GLY A 172 -2.59 12.63 -6.07
C GLY A 172 -3.46 13.40 -7.07
N SER A 173 -3.14 14.67 -7.30
CA SER A 173 -3.86 15.53 -8.24
C SER A 173 -5.39 15.49 -8.03
N ASN A 174 -5.78 15.66 -6.74
CA ASN A 174 -7.17 15.58 -6.27
C ASN A 174 -7.92 14.34 -6.75
N ASN A 175 -7.22 13.18 -6.78
CA ASN A 175 -7.82 11.92 -7.22
C ASN A 175 -8.42 11.98 -8.64
N ASN A 176 -7.86 12.81 -9.54
CA ASN A 176 -8.35 13.07 -10.91
C ASN A 176 -9.74 13.75 -10.98
N PHE A 177 -10.20 14.40 -9.93
CA PHE A 177 -11.59 14.90 -9.82
C PHE A 177 -11.84 16.29 -10.47
N GLU A 178 -10.83 17.03 -10.93
CA GLU A 178 -11.01 18.46 -11.28
C GLU A 178 -10.78 18.82 -12.75
N ARG A 179 -10.20 17.94 -13.57
CA ARG A 179 -9.63 18.37 -14.85
C ARG A 179 -10.64 18.69 -15.94
N ASP A 180 -11.53 17.75 -16.23
CA ASP A 180 -12.54 17.78 -17.28
C ASP A 180 -13.59 16.69 -17.07
N ASP A 181 -14.63 16.65 -17.89
CA ASP A 181 -15.73 15.70 -17.76
C ASP A 181 -15.26 14.24 -17.81
N SER A 182 -14.26 13.91 -18.61
CA SER A 182 -13.72 12.55 -18.73
C SER A 182 -12.97 12.14 -17.46
N ALA A 183 -12.22 13.05 -16.86
CA ALA A 183 -11.53 12.85 -15.59
C ALA A 183 -12.53 12.67 -14.45
N ILE A 184 -13.56 13.50 -14.41
CA ILE A 184 -14.62 13.42 -13.41
C ILE A 184 -15.39 12.10 -13.52
N GLN A 185 -15.69 11.65 -14.73
CA GLN A 185 -16.34 10.34 -14.95
C GLN A 185 -15.45 9.19 -14.45
N GLU A 186 -14.17 9.19 -14.84
CA GLU A 186 -13.19 8.18 -14.40
C GLU A 186 -13.09 8.16 -12.86
N TYR A 187 -12.98 9.37 -12.25
CA TYR A 187 -12.96 9.49 -10.79
C TYR A 187 -14.17 8.79 -10.14
N TYR A 188 -15.39 9.12 -10.59
CA TYR A 188 -16.58 8.53 -9.98
C TYR A 188 -16.62 7.00 -10.13
N GLU A 189 -16.20 6.48 -11.27
CA GLU A 189 -16.17 5.02 -11.51
C GLU A 189 -15.14 4.34 -10.62
N ARG A 190 -13.91 4.85 -10.57
CA ARG A 190 -12.84 4.30 -9.73
C ARG A 190 -13.12 4.50 -8.25
N ASN A 191 -13.66 5.65 -7.85
CA ASN A 191 -14.01 5.91 -6.45
C ASN A 191 -15.07 4.93 -5.95
N ARG A 192 -16.09 4.60 -6.74
CA ARG A 192 -17.06 3.55 -6.39
C ARG A 192 -16.38 2.18 -6.19
N ALA A 193 -15.43 1.83 -7.05
CA ALA A 193 -14.66 0.60 -6.91
C ALA A 193 -13.83 0.60 -5.62
N ASN A 194 -13.12 1.70 -5.34
CA ASN A 194 -12.33 1.85 -4.12
C ASN A 194 -13.18 1.77 -2.84
N LEU A 195 -14.34 2.44 -2.82
CA LEU A 195 -15.26 2.40 -1.67
C LEU A 195 -15.78 0.98 -1.42
N SER A 196 -16.16 0.26 -2.49
CA SER A 196 -16.55 -1.15 -2.40
C SER A 196 -15.39 -2.01 -1.89
N TRP A 197 -14.16 -1.75 -2.33
CA TRP A 197 -12.99 -2.52 -1.91
C TRP A 197 -12.61 -2.27 -0.44
N ILE A 198 -12.76 -1.03 0.04
CA ILE A 198 -12.60 -0.67 1.46
C ILE A 198 -13.64 -1.41 2.31
N ASP A 199 -14.92 -1.38 1.93
CA ASP A 199 -15.99 -2.06 2.65
C ASP A 199 -15.76 -3.59 2.72
N ASN A 200 -15.39 -4.19 1.58
CA ASN A 200 -15.02 -5.59 1.49
C ASN A 200 -13.82 -5.95 2.39
N ALA A 201 -12.81 -5.08 2.47
CA ALA A 201 -11.64 -5.29 3.32
C ALA A 201 -12.00 -5.34 4.81
N PHE A 202 -12.79 -4.39 5.30
CA PHE A 202 -13.24 -4.38 6.70
C PHE A 202 -14.20 -5.55 7.00
N THR A 203 -15.11 -5.88 6.08
CA THR A 203 -16.00 -7.05 6.20
C THR A 203 -15.19 -8.34 6.28
N LEU A 204 -14.21 -8.51 5.40
CA LEU A 204 -13.33 -9.67 5.39
C LEU A 204 -12.51 -9.75 6.68
N ALA A 205 -11.92 -8.63 7.12
CA ALA A 205 -11.09 -8.59 8.32
C ALA A 205 -11.89 -8.91 9.59
N SER A 206 -13.12 -8.42 9.67
CA SER A 206 -14.03 -8.72 10.78
C SER A 206 -14.47 -10.18 10.77
N GLY A 207 -14.92 -10.69 9.62
CA GLY A 207 -15.40 -12.06 9.45
C GLY A 207 -14.31 -13.11 9.68
N LYS A 208 -13.09 -12.85 9.22
CA LYS A 208 -11.91 -13.71 9.44
C LYS A 208 -11.19 -13.44 10.76
N LYS A 209 -11.62 -12.42 11.52
CA LYS A 209 -11.01 -12.00 12.80
C LYS A 209 -9.53 -11.62 12.67
N TYR A 210 -9.14 -11.01 11.54
CA TYR A 210 -7.76 -10.52 11.39
C TYR A 210 -7.37 -9.55 12.50
N ALA A 211 -6.07 -9.49 12.80
CA ALA A 211 -5.53 -8.69 13.89
C ALA A 211 -5.48 -7.20 13.57
N GLY A 212 -5.40 -6.84 12.29
CA GLY A 212 -5.40 -5.47 11.81
C GLY A 212 -5.48 -5.40 10.28
N ILE A 213 -5.57 -4.18 9.76
CA ILE A 213 -5.60 -3.89 8.32
C ILE A 213 -4.51 -2.86 7.99
N ILE A 214 -3.80 -3.06 6.89
CA ILE A 214 -2.83 -2.11 6.34
C ILE A 214 -3.28 -1.71 4.94
N PHE A 215 -3.61 -0.43 4.76
CA PHE A 215 -3.93 0.15 3.45
C PHE A 215 -2.70 0.82 2.85
N SER A 216 -2.48 0.64 1.55
CA SER A 216 -1.50 1.35 0.75
C SER A 216 -2.15 2.04 -0.44
N TYR A 217 -1.79 3.30 -0.68
CA TYR A 217 -2.25 4.14 -1.79
C TYR A 217 -1.25 5.29 -1.97
N GLN A 218 -1.34 6.10 -3.06
CA GLN A 218 -0.32 7.11 -3.31
C GLN A 218 -0.65 8.46 -2.68
N ALA A 219 -1.86 9.00 -2.80
CA ALA A 219 -2.22 10.36 -2.44
C ALA A 219 -1.99 10.76 -0.98
N ASP A 220 -1.47 11.94 -0.72
CA ASP A 220 -1.55 12.58 0.59
C ASP A 220 -2.93 13.23 0.82
N MET A 221 -3.90 12.43 1.22
CA MET A 221 -5.25 12.89 1.52
C MET A 221 -5.33 13.85 2.73
N PHE A 222 -4.22 14.02 3.46
CA PHE A 222 -4.12 14.82 4.68
C PHE A 222 -3.29 16.09 4.51
N TYR A 223 -2.82 16.39 3.28
CA TYR A 223 -1.94 17.53 3.01
C TYR A 223 -2.54 18.87 3.45
N LYS A 224 -3.83 19.05 3.26
CA LYS A 224 -4.57 20.22 3.75
C LYS A 224 -5.75 19.75 4.60
N PRO A 225 -5.55 19.58 5.92
CA PRO A 225 -6.63 19.21 6.82
C PRO A 225 -7.78 20.23 6.73
N GLY A 226 -9.00 19.74 6.57
CA GLY A 226 -10.18 20.60 6.32
C GLY A 226 -10.57 20.63 4.85
N GLN A 227 -9.65 20.89 3.94
CA GLN A 227 -9.94 20.90 2.50
C GLN A 227 -10.28 19.49 1.96
N ALA A 228 -9.67 18.46 2.50
CA ALA A 228 -9.96 17.06 2.11
C ALA A 228 -11.40 16.62 2.38
N THR A 229 -12.15 17.34 3.22
CA THR A 229 -13.56 17.05 3.53
C THR A 229 -14.54 17.96 2.77
N GLU A 230 -14.04 18.89 1.98
CA GLU A 230 -14.85 19.80 1.17
C GLU A 230 -15.56 19.08 0.02
N ALA A 231 -16.58 19.71 -0.55
CA ALA A 231 -17.43 19.11 -1.57
C ALA A 231 -16.69 18.82 -2.89
N ASP A 232 -15.64 19.60 -3.19
CA ASP A 232 -14.77 19.49 -4.35
C ASP A 232 -13.54 18.60 -4.13
N SER A 233 -13.41 18.00 -2.95
CA SER A 233 -12.33 17.06 -2.68
C SER A 233 -12.62 15.66 -3.22
N GLY A 234 -11.72 15.17 -4.08
CA GLY A 234 -11.71 13.79 -4.58
C GLY A 234 -11.41 12.73 -3.51
N TYR A 235 -11.08 13.15 -2.27
CA TYR A 235 -10.73 12.25 -1.15
C TYR A 235 -11.82 12.13 -0.10
N ARG A 236 -12.83 13.01 -0.12
CA ARG A 236 -13.87 13.12 0.90
C ARG A 236 -14.55 11.78 1.20
N ASP A 237 -15.00 11.09 0.17
CA ASP A 237 -15.76 9.85 0.34
C ASP A 237 -14.88 8.72 0.88
N THR A 238 -13.63 8.64 0.43
CA THR A 238 -12.63 7.68 0.94
C THR A 238 -12.33 7.93 2.41
N LEU A 239 -12.05 9.18 2.81
CA LEU A 239 -11.80 9.52 4.21
C LEU A 239 -13.00 9.21 5.10
N LYS A 240 -14.22 9.52 4.64
CA LYS A 240 -15.45 9.20 5.35
C LYS A 240 -15.63 7.68 5.52
N ALA A 241 -15.35 6.88 4.47
CA ALA A 241 -15.43 5.42 4.53
C ALA A 241 -14.40 4.85 5.51
N LEU A 242 -13.13 5.29 5.41
CA LEU A 242 -12.07 4.87 6.33
C LEU A 242 -12.40 5.25 7.77
N SER A 243 -12.89 6.48 8.02
CA SER A 243 -13.29 6.92 9.36
C SER A 243 -14.37 6.04 9.96
N LYS A 244 -15.47 5.84 9.22
CA LYS A 244 -16.60 5.02 9.69
C LYS A 244 -16.17 3.59 9.97
N GLN A 245 -15.53 2.95 9.03
CA GLN A 245 -15.15 1.53 9.13
C GLN A 245 -14.09 1.30 10.21
N SER A 246 -13.10 2.19 10.34
CA SER A 246 -12.07 2.07 11.39
C SER A 246 -12.64 2.28 12.80
N GLN A 247 -13.62 3.19 12.95
CA GLN A 247 -14.31 3.42 14.21
C GLN A 247 -15.11 2.18 14.65
N GLU A 248 -15.70 1.45 13.71
CA GLU A 248 -16.45 0.21 13.97
C GLU A 248 -15.51 -0.98 14.20
N PHE A 249 -14.42 -1.07 13.45
CA PHE A 249 -13.45 -2.18 13.49
C PHE A 249 -12.66 -2.24 14.80
N ARG A 250 -12.24 -1.09 15.37
CA ARG A 250 -11.55 -0.92 16.66
C ARG A 250 -10.21 -1.65 16.82
N LYS A 251 -9.74 -2.34 15.80
CA LYS A 251 -8.40 -2.96 15.78
C LYS A 251 -7.43 -2.07 15.03
N PRO A 252 -6.10 -2.33 15.14
CA PRO A 252 -5.09 -1.53 14.45
C PRO A 252 -5.32 -1.41 12.95
N VAL A 253 -5.28 -0.18 12.45
CA VAL A 253 -5.29 0.16 11.03
C VAL A 253 -4.06 1.00 10.74
N LEU A 254 -3.32 0.67 9.67
CA LEU A 254 -2.19 1.45 9.19
C LEU A 254 -2.50 1.98 7.80
N LEU A 255 -2.33 3.27 7.58
CA LEU A 255 -2.41 3.95 6.29
C LEU A 255 -1.00 4.26 5.79
N ILE A 256 -0.62 3.76 4.61
CA ILE A 256 0.70 4.00 4.00
C ILE A 256 0.49 4.75 2.71
N HIS A 257 1.13 5.92 2.58
CA HIS A 257 1.04 6.73 1.37
C HIS A 257 2.31 7.56 1.11
N GLY A 258 2.35 8.29 -0.01
CA GLY A 258 3.43 9.17 -0.46
C GLY A 258 2.96 10.58 -0.76
N ASP A 259 3.26 11.07 -1.97
CA ASP A 259 2.81 12.31 -2.61
C ASP A 259 3.49 13.60 -2.09
N SER A 260 3.55 13.82 -0.80
CA SER A 260 4.17 15.03 -0.21
C SER A 260 5.66 14.88 0.12
N HIS A 261 6.29 13.75 -0.16
CA HIS A 261 7.73 13.49 -0.12
C HIS A 261 8.40 13.67 1.26
N ARG A 262 7.65 13.60 2.35
CA ARG A 262 8.15 13.76 3.72
C ARG A 262 7.80 12.57 4.58
N LEU A 263 8.74 12.12 5.40
CA LEU A 263 8.42 11.09 6.40
C LEU A 263 7.54 11.70 7.49
N ILE A 264 6.31 11.19 7.60
CA ILE A 264 5.37 11.56 8.66
C ILE A 264 4.80 10.28 9.27
N ILE A 265 4.78 10.22 10.61
CA ILE A 265 4.14 9.16 11.37
C ILE A 265 3.25 9.82 12.39
N ASP A 266 1.93 9.69 12.24
CA ASP A 266 0.93 10.34 13.10
C ASP A 266 -0.44 9.64 13.05
N GLN A 267 -1.45 10.26 13.66
CA GLN A 267 -2.85 9.79 13.71
C GLN A 267 -3.79 10.88 13.14
N PRO A 268 -3.84 11.07 11.81
CA PRO A 268 -4.58 12.19 11.21
C PRO A 268 -6.07 11.92 11.07
N LEU A 269 -6.51 10.65 11.14
CA LEU A 269 -7.90 10.30 10.88
C LEU A 269 -8.77 10.56 12.11
N ARG A 270 -9.92 11.19 11.88
CA ARG A 270 -10.88 11.54 12.93
C ARG A 270 -12.16 10.73 12.79
N THR A 271 -12.97 10.72 13.86
CA THR A 271 -14.34 10.19 13.82
C THR A 271 -15.18 10.89 12.74
N VAL A 272 -16.27 10.25 12.30
CA VAL A 272 -17.13 10.79 11.22
C VAL A 272 -17.64 12.20 11.54
N ASP A 273 -17.88 12.51 12.82
CA ASP A 273 -18.29 13.83 13.31
C ASP A 273 -17.12 14.80 13.52
N GLN A 274 -15.89 14.41 13.17
CA GLN A 274 -14.63 15.17 13.24
C GLN A 274 -14.21 15.61 14.66
N LYS A 275 -14.84 15.09 15.71
CA LYS A 275 -14.57 15.53 17.10
C LYS A 275 -13.33 14.88 17.70
N TYR A 276 -13.10 13.60 17.43
CA TYR A 276 -12.06 12.83 18.11
C TYR A 276 -11.11 12.20 17.09
N ILE A 277 -9.85 12.05 17.48
CA ILE A 277 -8.86 11.26 16.73
C ILE A 277 -9.21 9.78 16.88
N LEU A 278 -9.08 9.01 15.82
CA LEU A 278 -9.20 7.55 15.85
C LEU A 278 -7.85 6.95 16.28
N GLU A 279 -7.73 6.65 17.58
CA GLU A 279 -6.49 6.16 18.20
C GLU A 279 -5.98 4.84 17.60
N ASN A 280 -6.88 4.03 17.04
CA ASN A 280 -6.53 2.78 16.38
C ASN A 280 -6.03 2.94 14.93
N VAL A 281 -5.93 4.17 14.41
CA VAL A 281 -5.47 4.44 13.04
C VAL A 281 -4.16 5.21 13.06
N LEU A 282 -3.10 4.59 12.57
CA LEU A 282 -1.81 5.23 12.30
C LEU A 282 -1.66 5.53 10.81
N ARG A 283 -0.93 6.61 10.51
CA ARG A 283 -0.44 6.92 9.17
C ARG A 283 1.07 6.83 9.14
N VAL A 284 1.62 6.33 8.04
CA VAL A 284 3.00 6.56 7.63
C VAL A 284 3.02 7.09 6.20
N GLN A 285 3.59 8.27 6.02
CA GLN A 285 3.91 8.84 4.73
C GLN A 285 5.38 8.56 4.44
N VAL A 286 5.69 8.03 3.25
CA VAL A 286 7.07 7.72 2.85
C VAL A 286 7.83 8.97 2.41
N MET A 287 9.16 8.89 2.46
CA MET A 287 10.06 9.87 1.84
C MET A 287 10.01 9.74 0.32
N GLY A 288 10.39 10.80 -0.38
CA GLY A 288 10.45 10.80 -1.84
C GLY A 288 11.18 11.99 -2.42
N ALA A 289 11.11 12.18 -3.73
CA ALA A 289 11.77 13.23 -4.50
C ALA A 289 13.29 13.29 -4.22
N GLU A 290 13.76 14.32 -3.52
CA GLU A 290 15.19 14.46 -3.19
C GLU A 290 15.70 13.39 -2.22
N GLN A 291 14.79 12.76 -1.45
CA GLN A 291 15.11 11.75 -0.46
C GLN A 291 14.85 10.35 -1.03
N VAL A 292 15.77 9.83 -1.85
CA VAL A 292 15.71 8.46 -2.36
C VAL A 292 16.08 7.49 -1.22
N GLN A 293 15.10 7.28 -0.35
CA GLN A 293 15.20 6.53 0.91
C GLN A 293 13.94 5.65 1.08
N ALA A 294 13.87 4.84 2.13
CA ALA A 294 12.73 3.99 2.41
C ALA A 294 12.45 3.90 3.92
N ILE A 295 11.37 3.22 4.29
CA ILE A 295 11.05 2.93 5.68
C ILE A 295 10.79 1.43 5.85
N GLU A 296 11.46 0.80 6.82
CA GLU A 296 11.13 -0.54 7.28
C GLU A 296 10.00 -0.45 8.31
N ILE A 297 8.97 -1.25 8.12
CA ILE A 297 7.82 -1.35 9.01
C ILE A 297 7.83 -2.76 9.59
N GLN A 298 7.94 -2.85 10.92
CA GLN A 298 7.79 -4.11 11.64
C GLN A 298 6.38 -4.23 12.18
N VAL A 299 5.77 -5.39 11.99
CA VAL A 299 4.49 -5.77 12.60
C VAL A 299 4.75 -6.80 13.67
N ASN A 300 4.43 -6.45 14.93
CA ASN A 300 4.51 -7.36 16.07
C ASN A 300 3.10 -7.64 16.60
N PRO A 301 2.49 -8.79 16.30
CA PRO A 301 1.12 -9.09 16.69
C PRO A 301 0.94 -9.41 18.18
N THR A 302 2.02 -9.41 18.96
CA THR A 302 1.97 -9.77 20.40
C THR A 302 1.84 -8.56 21.31
N VAL A 303 1.86 -7.35 20.76
CA VAL A 303 1.74 -6.08 21.51
C VAL A 303 0.51 -5.29 21.08
N VAL A 304 0.04 -4.39 21.93
CA VAL A 304 -1.16 -3.57 21.68
C VAL A 304 -0.95 -2.63 20.49
N GLU A 305 0.23 -2.01 20.42
CA GLU A 305 0.66 -1.15 19.30
C GLU A 305 1.60 -1.94 18.38
N PRO A 306 1.06 -2.62 17.37
CA PRO A 306 1.81 -3.63 16.63
C PRO A 306 2.82 -3.06 15.64
N PHE A 307 2.75 -1.78 15.29
CA PHE A 307 3.56 -1.17 14.24
C PHE A 307 4.74 -0.41 14.81
N SER A 308 5.94 -0.68 14.31
CA SER A 308 7.12 0.12 14.55
C SER A 308 7.83 0.45 13.25
N PHE A 309 8.51 1.60 13.22
CA PHE A 309 9.00 2.24 12.01
C PHE A 309 10.49 2.54 12.15
N THR A 310 11.28 2.11 11.16
CA THR A 310 12.73 2.37 11.11
C THR A 310 13.09 2.93 9.73
N PRO A 311 13.49 4.20 9.62
CA PRO A 311 13.96 4.76 8.37
C PRO A 311 15.19 4.02 7.85
N ILE A 312 15.20 3.68 6.57
CA ILE A 312 16.35 3.14 5.83
C ILE A 312 17.03 4.34 5.18
N LEU A 313 18.11 4.82 5.80
CA LEU A 313 18.83 6.01 5.38
C LEU A 313 20.17 5.63 4.79
N ILE A 314 20.34 5.80 3.49
CA ILE A 314 21.58 5.58 2.76
C ILE A 314 22.33 6.92 2.71
N ARG A 315 23.47 6.99 3.37
CA ARG A 315 24.25 8.22 3.49
C ARG A 315 24.65 8.81 2.14
N GLU A 316 25.04 7.98 1.21
CA GLU A 316 25.42 8.34 -0.16
C GLU A 316 24.25 8.90 -0.97
N ASN A 317 23.00 8.58 -0.58
CA ASN A 317 21.81 9.14 -1.19
C ASN A 317 21.37 10.48 -0.60
N MET A 318 21.92 10.89 0.58
CA MET A 318 21.63 12.19 1.21
C MET A 318 22.42 13.34 0.58
N ASN A 319 23.61 13.05 0.05
CA ASN A 319 24.45 14.03 -0.62
C ASN A 319 24.07 14.07 -2.10
N ALA A 320 23.02 14.81 -2.47
CA ALA A 320 22.93 15.28 -3.83
C ALA A 320 24.19 16.12 -4.08
N THR A 321 25.03 15.71 -5.01
CA THR A 321 26.19 16.49 -5.44
C THR A 321 25.76 17.92 -5.76
N LYS A 322 26.23 18.86 -4.95
CA LYS A 322 26.28 20.25 -5.35
C LYS A 322 27.45 20.34 -6.36
N ASP A 323 27.17 20.03 -7.60
CA ASP A 323 28.01 20.40 -8.74
C ASP A 323 27.31 21.48 -9.54
#